data_f9223726388fdacc8f81961e1aee3cbd
#
_entry.id   f9223726388fdacc8f81961e1aee3cbd
#
_cell.length_a   1.000
_cell.length_b   1.000
_cell.length_c   1.000
_cell.angle_alpha   90.00
_cell.angle_beta   90.00
_cell.angle_gamma   90.00
#
_symmetry.space_group_name_H-M   'P 1'
#
loop_
_entity.id
_entity.type
_entity.pdbx_description
1 polymer ?
#
loop_
_entity_poly.entity_id
_entity_poly.type
_entity_poly.pdbx_seq_one_letter_code
_entity_poly.pdbx_strand_id
1 'polypeptide(L)'
;MAYRKIEQYDENTTQEIAGHIKAILGLLGEDVNREGLLKTPERVAKAMQFLTQGYFQNGEEIVKSAVFQEPYNHMVIVKDIELFSLCEHHMLPFIGKAHVAYIPKGEITGLSKVARVVETFARRLQVQERLTEQIRDCIQESLHPLGVAVVIEAMHTCMSMRGVQKSNAVTTTSAFSGIFLRSDKTRNEFLKLIEK
;
A
#
# COMPACT_ATOMS: atom_id res chain seq x y z
N MET A 1 7.52 -13.41 -16.59
CA MET A 1 8.39 -13.93 -15.51
C MET A 1 7.54 -14.10 -14.26
N ALA A 2 7.62 -15.26 -13.58
CA ALA A 2 6.92 -15.46 -12.32
C ALA A 2 7.44 -14.45 -11.28
N TYR A 3 6.53 -13.86 -10.51
CA TYR A 3 6.86 -12.99 -9.37
C TYR A 3 7.76 -13.77 -8.41
N ARG A 4 9.00 -13.40 -8.34
CA ARG A 4 9.92 -13.93 -7.34
C ARG A 4 9.86 -12.97 -6.14
N LYS A 5 9.24 -13.39 -5.05
CA LYS A 5 9.29 -12.68 -3.77
C LYS A 5 10.76 -12.67 -3.34
N ILE A 6 11.43 -11.56 -3.56
CA ILE A 6 12.83 -11.41 -3.16
C ILE A 6 12.78 -10.96 -1.71
N GLU A 7 12.89 -11.91 -0.79
CA GLU A 7 13.19 -11.62 0.60
C GLU A 7 14.70 -11.35 0.71
N GLN A 8 15.13 -10.19 0.21
CA GLN A 8 16.48 -9.70 0.41
C GLN A 8 16.45 -8.71 1.58
N TYR A 9 17.17 -9.06 2.62
CA TYR A 9 17.36 -8.21 3.79
C TYR A 9 18.80 -7.73 3.80
N ASP A 10 19.00 -6.45 4.08
CA ASP A 10 20.32 -5.91 4.36
C ASP A 10 20.77 -6.41 5.74
N GLU A 11 21.89 -7.13 5.79
CA GLU A 11 22.34 -7.77 7.02
C GLU A 11 22.80 -6.75 8.06
N ASN A 12 23.46 -5.66 7.65
CA ASN A 12 23.90 -4.62 8.59
C ASN A 12 22.70 -3.93 9.22
N THR A 13 21.72 -3.52 8.39
CA THR A 13 20.44 -2.95 8.85
C THR A 13 19.68 -3.94 9.75
N THR A 14 19.73 -5.25 9.44
CA THR A 14 19.10 -6.29 10.27
C THR A 14 19.73 -6.31 11.65
N GLN A 15 21.06 -6.30 11.75
CA GLN A 15 21.79 -6.34 13.03
C GLN A 15 21.56 -5.07 13.86
N GLU A 16 21.59 -3.90 13.25
CA GLU A 16 21.33 -2.62 13.91
C GLU A 16 19.91 -2.56 14.49
N ILE A 17 18.89 -2.84 13.66
CA ILE A 17 17.50 -2.86 14.13
C ILE A 17 17.32 -3.92 15.21
N ALA A 18 17.88 -5.12 15.07
CA ALA A 18 17.78 -6.18 16.07
C ALA A 18 18.38 -5.75 17.42
N GLY A 19 19.50 -5.02 17.44
CA GLY A 19 20.08 -4.44 18.64
C GLY A 19 19.10 -3.51 19.38
N HIS A 20 18.44 -2.62 18.63
CA HIS A 20 17.44 -1.71 19.19
C HIS A 20 16.20 -2.45 19.69
N ILE A 21 15.72 -3.46 18.96
CA ILE A 21 14.57 -4.27 19.39
C ILE A 21 14.88 -5.04 20.68
N LYS A 22 16.10 -5.61 20.81
CA LYS A 22 16.52 -6.26 22.05
C LYS A 22 16.49 -5.31 23.24
N ALA A 23 16.96 -4.08 23.06
CA ALA A 23 16.89 -3.05 24.10
C ALA A 23 15.44 -2.69 24.46
N ILE A 24 14.55 -2.51 23.45
CA ILE A 24 13.13 -2.24 23.67
C ILE A 24 12.48 -3.36 24.48
N LEU A 25 12.73 -4.63 24.14
CA LEU A 25 12.17 -5.77 24.89
C LEU A 25 12.56 -5.72 26.37
N GLY A 26 13.82 -5.42 26.69
CA GLY A 26 14.27 -5.25 28.07
C GLY A 26 13.56 -4.09 28.79
N LEU A 27 13.38 -2.94 28.12
CA LEU A 27 12.66 -1.78 28.65
C LEU A 27 11.18 -2.04 28.89
N LEU A 28 10.57 -2.97 28.14
CA LEU A 28 9.20 -3.44 28.36
C LEU A 28 9.08 -4.41 29.53
N GLY A 29 10.19 -4.81 30.16
CA GLY A 29 10.22 -5.73 31.30
C GLY A 29 10.29 -7.20 30.90
N GLU A 30 10.62 -7.53 29.66
CA GLU A 30 10.74 -8.91 29.19
C GLU A 30 12.14 -9.49 29.49
N ASP A 31 12.19 -10.79 29.79
CA ASP A 31 13.45 -11.54 29.78
C ASP A 31 13.87 -11.85 28.36
N VAL A 32 14.81 -11.06 27.85
CA VAL A 32 15.31 -11.16 26.46
C VAL A 32 16.03 -12.49 26.17
N ASN A 33 16.36 -13.27 27.20
CA ASN A 33 17.07 -14.55 27.09
C ASN A 33 16.11 -15.75 27.12
N ARG A 34 14.82 -15.56 27.41
CA ARG A 34 13.85 -16.64 27.34
C ARG A 34 13.72 -17.18 25.90
N GLU A 35 13.57 -18.50 25.76
CA GLU A 35 13.60 -19.22 24.48
C GLU A 35 12.74 -18.58 23.38
N GLY A 36 11.52 -18.16 23.71
CA GLY A 36 10.59 -17.55 22.75
C GLY A 36 11.06 -16.20 22.19
N LEU A 37 11.95 -15.48 22.89
CA LEU A 37 12.45 -14.16 22.49
C LEU A 37 13.84 -14.15 21.86
N LEU A 38 14.60 -15.24 21.95
CA LEU A 38 15.98 -15.30 21.44
C LEU A 38 16.10 -14.85 19.97
N LYS A 39 15.14 -15.22 19.13
CA LYS A 39 15.12 -14.87 17.70
C LYS A 39 14.21 -13.69 17.35
N THR A 40 13.51 -13.13 18.34
CA THR A 40 12.55 -12.03 18.09
C THR A 40 13.21 -10.78 17.55
N PRO A 41 14.38 -10.31 18.05
CA PRO A 41 15.02 -9.12 17.51
C PRO A 41 15.30 -9.21 16.00
N GLU A 42 15.89 -10.31 15.55
CA GLU A 42 16.16 -10.53 14.13
C GLU A 42 14.88 -10.66 13.28
N ARG A 43 13.88 -11.37 13.79
CA ARG A 43 12.59 -11.53 13.12
C ARG A 43 11.88 -10.19 12.93
N VAL A 44 11.89 -9.35 13.96
CA VAL A 44 11.30 -8.01 13.89
C VAL A 44 12.07 -7.13 12.91
N ALA A 45 13.40 -7.17 12.92
CA ALA A 45 14.24 -6.42 12.00
C ALA A 45 13.92 -6.77 10.52
N LYS A 46 13.83 -8.07 10.22
CA LYS A 46 13.45 -8.54 8.87
C LYS A 46 12.01 -8.16 8.50
N ALA A 47 11.08 -8.28 9.44
CA ALA A 47 9.69 -7.88 9.22
C ALA A 47 9.58 -6.37 8.93
N MET A 48 10.30 -5.52 9.66
CA MET A 48 10.33 -4.08 9.41
C MET A 48 10.88 -3.74 8.03
N GLN A 49 11.99 -4.35 7.61
CA GLN A 49 12.54 -4.15 6.26
C GLN A 49 11.53 -4.59 5.18
N PHE A 50 10.86 -5.72 5.35
CA PHE A 50 9.82 -6.18 4.44
C PHE A 50 8.63 -5.23 4.37
N LEU A 51 8.16 -4.77 5.52
CA LEU A 51 7.00 -3.86 5.61
C LEU A 51 7.30 -2.45 5.10
N THR A 52 8.58 -2.10 4.93
CA THR A 52 9.01 -0.79 4.43
C THR A 52 9.79 -0.85 3.11
N GLN A 53 9.81 -2.01 2.43
CA GLN A 53 10.55 -2.21 1.18
C GLN A 53 10.10 -1.28 0.04
N GLY A 54 8.91 -0.70 0.11
CA GLY A 54 8.39 0.23 -0.87
C GLY A 54 9.20 1.52 -0.99
N TYR A 55 10.04 1.86 0.01
CA TYR A 55 10.97 2.99 -0.10
C TYR A 55 12.06 2.77 -1.17
N PHE A 56 12.35 1.51 -1.50
CA PHE A 56 13.36 1.12 -2.48
C PHE A 56 12.76 0.74 -3.83
N GLN A 57 11.46 1.02 -4.04
CA GLN A 57 10.74 0.69 -5.26
C GLN A 57 10.25 1.95 -5.95
N ASN A 58 10.29 1.95 -7.29
CA ASN A 58 9.80 3.04 -8.12
C ASN A 58 8.49 2.65 -8.79
N GLY A 59 7.38 3.28 -8.37
CA GLY A 59 6.04 3.00 -8.89
C GLY A 59 5.89 3.34 -10.38
N GLU A 60 6.54 4.41 -10.85
CA GLU A 60 6.52 4.82 -12.26
C GLU A 60 7.18 3.77 -13.16
N GLU A 61 8.36 3.27 -12.78
CA GLU A 61 9.05 2.20 -13.51
C GLU A 61 8.20 0.91 -13.55
N ILE A 62 7.48 0.61 -12.46
CA ILE A 62 6.56 -0.53 -12.40
C ILE A 62 5.45 -0.37 -13.44
N VAL A 63 4.78 0.77 -13.52
CA VAL A 63 3.74 1.02 -14.51
C VAL A 63 4.32 0.90 -15.92
N LYS A 64 5.42 1.60 -16.19
CA LYS A 64 6.06 1.65 -17.51
C LYS A 64 6.64 0.31 -17.99
N SER A 65 6.92 -0.61 -17.07
CA SER A 65 7.49 -1.93 -17.43
C SER A 65 6.54 -2.85 -18.22
N ALA A 66 5.25 -2.51 -18.35
CA ALA A 66 4.29 -3.27 -19.15
C ALA A 66 3.16 -2.37 -19.66
N VAL A 67 3.52 -1.38 -20.47
CA VAL A 67 2.57 -0.52 -21.19
C VAL A 67 2.35 -1.10 -22.59
N PHE A 68 1.10 -1.08 -23.02
CA PHE A 68 0.66 -1.59 -24.32
C PHE A 68 -0.19 -0.53 -25.02
N GLN A 69 -0.03 -0.41 -26.34
CA GLN A 69 -0.92 0.39 -27.18
C GLN A 69 -2.22 -0.38 -27.37
N GLU A 70 -3.32 0.18 -26.94
CA GLU A 70 -4.64 -0.45 -27.06
C GLU A 70 -5.70 0.64 -27.27
N PRO A 71 -6.50 0.59 -28.33
CA PRO A 71 -7.55 1.58 -28.62
C PRO A 71 -8.77 1.40 -27.72
N TYR A 72 -8.55 1.16 -26.44
CA TYR A 72 -9.58 1.02 -25.42
C TYR A 72 -9.78 2.36 -24.70
N ASN A 73 -11.01 2.82 -24.62
CA ASN A 73 -11.38 4.13 -24.06
C ASN A 73 -12.44 4.06 -22.96
N HIS A 74 -12.75 2.84 -22.49
CA HIS A 74 -13.64 2.64 -21.37
C HIS A 74 -12.85 2.50 -20.06
N MET A 75 -13.56 2.54 -18.93
CA MET A 75 -12.97 2.41 -17.61
C MET A 75 -12.35 1.01 -17.41
N VAL A 76 -11.11 0.98 -16.99
CA VAL A 76 -10.44 -0.22 -16.47
C VAL A 76 -10.44 -0.14 -14.95
N ILE A 77 -10.90 -1.18 -14.28
CA ILE A 77 -10.96 -1.25 -12.80
C ILE A 77 -10.23 -2.50 -12.33
N VAL A 78 -9.35 -2.31 -11.35
CA VAL A 78 -8.78 -3.39 -10.53
C VAL A 78 -9.28 -3.18 -9.10
N LYS A 79 -10.16 -4.04 -8.64
CA LYS A 79 -10.79 -3.91 -7.32
C LYS A 79 -10.35 -4.99 -6.35
N ASP A 80 -10.64 -4.77 -5.06
CA ASP A 80 -10.31 -5.68 -3.98
C ASP A 80 -8.81 -6.01 -3.87
N ILE A 81 -7.94 -5.04 -4.20
CA ILE A 81 -6.50 -5.19 -4.04
C ILE A 81 -6.19 -5.13 -2.55
N GLU A 82 -5.82 -6.26 -1.97
CA GLU A 82 -5.42 -6.31 -0.55
C GLU A 82 -4.22 -5.41 -0.29
N LEU A 83 -4.26 -4.67 0.80
CA LEU A 83 -3.14 -3.84 1.23
C LEU A 83 -2.84 -4.01 2.71
N PHE A 84 -1.56 -3.94 3.01
CA PHE A 84 -1.00 -3.98 4.36
C PHE A 84 0.00 -2.83 4.48
N SER A 85 -0.23 -1.92 5.40
CA SER A 85 0.63 -0.75 5.59
C SER A 85 0.88 -0.49 7.08
N LEU A 86 1.86 0.35 7.38
CA LEU A 86 2.16 0.79 8.74
C LEU A 86 1.77 2.26 8.91
N CYS A 87 0.95 2.53 9.93
CA CYS A 87 0.64 3.90 10.32
C CYS A 87 1.92 4.62 10.79
N GLU A 88 2.25 5.76 10.17
CA GLU A 88 3.48 6.50 10.51
C GLU A 88 3.50 7.02 11.94
N HIS A 89 2.33 7.26 12.56
CA HIS A 89 2.24 7.80 13.92
C HIS A 89 2.57 6.78 15.01
N HIS A 90 2.35 5.48 14.74
CA HIS A 90 2.45 4.45 15.78
C HIS A 90 3.23 3.21 15.34
N MET A 91 3.60 3.09 14.06
CA MET A 91 4.16 1.89 13.44
C MET A 91 3.27 0.64 13.63
N LEU A 92 1.98 0.84 13.87
CA LEU A 92 0.99 -0.22 13.94
C LEU A 92 0.34 -0.42 12.56
N PRO A 93 -0.02 -1.66 12.20
CA PRO A 93 -0.58 -1.92 10.87
C PRO A 93 -1.98 -1.33 10.69
N PHE A 94 -2.26 -0.93 9.46
CA PHE A 94 -3.62 -0.85 8.95
C PHE A 94 -3.76 -1.77 7.74
N ILE A 95 -4.90 -2.42 7.68
CA ILE A 95 -5.15 -3.53 6.75
C ILE A 95 -6.46 -3.25 6.04
N GLY A 96 -6.46 -3.41 4.73
CA GLY A 96 -7.64 -3.09 3.95
C GLY A 96 -7.55 -3.48 2.50
N LYS A 97 -8.29 -2.75 1.68
CA LYS A 97 -8.40 -2.97 0.25
C LYS A 97 -8.33 -1.65 -0.50
N ALA A 98 -7.72 -1.68 -1.66
CA ALA A 98 -7.73 -0.60 -2.62
C ALA A 98 -8.52 -0.98 -3.87
N HIS A 99 -9.26 -0.01 -4.39
CA HIS A 99 -9.94 -0.08 -5.68
C HIS A 99 -9.36 1.02 -6.55
N VAL A 100 -8.81 0.63 -7.70
CA VAL A 100 -8.11 1.54 -8.60
C VAL A 100 -8.75 1.45 -9.97
N ALA A 101 -9.13 2.60 -10.52
CA ALA A 101 -9.64 2.70 -11.89
C ALA A 101 -8.91 3.78 -12.67
N TYR A 102 -8.81 3.58 -13.98
CA TYR A 102 -8.37 4.62 -14.90
C TYR A 102 -9.11 4.50 -16.24
N ILE A 103 -9.22 5.60 -16.97
CA ILE A 103 -9.75 5.60 -18.34
C ILE A 103 -8.57 5.86 -19.27
N PRO A 104 -8.17 4.87 -20.09
CA PRO A 104 -7.03 4.98 -20.98
C PRO A 104 -7.18 6.10 -22.02
N LYS A 105 -6.04 6.59 -22.50
CA LYS A 105 -5.93 7.49 -23.65
C LYS A 105 -5.04 6.86 -24.73
N GLY A 106 -5.39 5.62 -25.15
CA GLY A 106 -4.63 4.86 -26.14
C GLY A 106 -3.57 3.93 -25.56
N GLU A 107 -3.26 4.03 -24.28
CA GLU A 107 -2.29 3.18 -23.59
C GLU A 107 -2.91 2.52 -22.36
N ILE A 108 -2.62 1.24 -22.18
CA ILE A 108 -3.00 0.48 -20.98
C ILE A 108 -1.75 -0.10 -20.30
N THR A 109 -1.85 -0.35 -19.01
CA THR A 109 -0.80 -1.09 -18.28
C THR A 109 -1.30 -2.47 -17.84
N GLY A 110 -0.37 -3.39 -17.65
CA GLY A 110 -0.72 -4.72 -17.14
C GLY A 110 -1.42 -4.62 -15.76
N LEU A 111 -2.54 -5.35 -15.59
CA LEU A 111 -3.35 -5.29 -14.36
C LEU A 111 -2.53 -5.57 -13.09
N SER A 112 -1.55 -6.49 -13.18
CA SER A 112 -0.63 -6.76 -12.08
C SER A 112 0.28 -5.58 -11.71
N LYS A 113 0.48 -4.61 -12.61
CA LYS A 113 1.27 -3.41 -12.33
C LYS A 113 0.50 -2.45 -11.44
N VAL A 114 -0.82 -2.35 -11.64
CA VAL A 114 -1.71 -1.57 -10.78
C VAL A 114 -1.64 -2.09 -9.34
N ALA A 115 -1.76 -3.41 -9.13
CA ALA A 115 -1.65 -3.99 -7.80
C ALA A 115 -0.25 -3.77 -7.18
N ARG A 116 0.82 -3.85 -7.98
CA ARG A 116 2.19 -3.59 -7.49
C ARG A 116 2.42 -2.12 -7.12
N VAL A 117 1.81 -1.17 -7.81
CA VAL A 117 1.85 0.25 -7.42
C VAL A 117 1.20 0.43 -6.04
N VAL A 118 0.03 -0.17 -5.81
CA VAL A 118 -0.62 -0.15 -4.50
C VAL A 118 0.33 -0.72 -3.43
N GLU A 119 0.94 -1.87 -3.68
CA GLU A 119 1.88 -2.49 -2.74
C GLU A 119 3.11 -1.61 -2.49
N THR A 120 3.70 -1.01 -3.53
CA THR A 120 4.87 -0.13 -3.44
C THR A 120 4.64 1.04 -2.49
N PHE A 121 3.48 1.68 -2.56
CA PHE A 121 3.17 2.79 -1.68
C PHE A 121 2.65 2.34 -0.31
N ALA A 122 1.97 1.19 -0.23
CA ALA A 122 1.51 0.62 1.05
C ALA A 122 2.68 0.14 1.93
N ARG A 123 3.76 -0.39 1.34
CA ARG A 123 4.96 -0.86 2.06
C ARG A 123 5.89 0.29 2.47
N ARG A 124 5.33 1.29 3.15
CA ARG A 124 6.01 2.46 3.73
C ARG A 124 5.35 2.83 5.06
N LEU A 125 5.93 3.75 5.80
CA LEU A 125 5.22 4.43 6.88
C LEU A 125 4.24 5.43 6.27
N GLN A 126 2.95 5.28 6.51
CA GLN A 126 1.89 5.99 5.78
C GLN A 126 0.82 6.59 6.68
N VAL A 127 0.15 7.59 6.13
CA VAL A 127 -1.24 7.91 6.43
C VAL A 127 -2.09 7.53 5.23
N GLN A 128 -3.30 7.06 5.47
CA GLN A 128 -4.15 6.49 4.42
C GLN A 128 -4.48 7.50 3.32
N GLU A 129 -4.65 8.77 3.67
CA GLU A 129 -4.93 9.88 2.76
C GLU A 129 -3.77 10.05 1.75
N ARG A 130 -2.55 10.14 2.25
CA ARG A 130 -1.34 10.26 1.41
C ARG A 130 -1.15 9.03 0.53
N LEU A 131 -1.36 7.84 1.06
CA LEU A 131 -1.28 6.59 0.31
C LEU A 131 -2.23 6.61 -0.90
N THR A 132 -3.48 7.07 -0.67
CA THR A 132 -4.51 7.14 -1.71
C THR A 132 -4.12 8.11 -2.83
N GLU A 133 -3.59 9.29 -2.46
CA GLU A 133 -3.12 10.30 -3.41
C GLU A 133 -1.89 9.82 -4.19
N GLN A 134 -0.90 9.24 -3.52
CA GLN A 134 0.32 8.76 -4.17
C GLN A 134 0.04 7.67 -5.22
N ILE A 135 -0.90 6.77 -4.97
CA ILE A 135 -1.31 5.75 -5.95
C ILE A 135 -1.95 6.41 -7.16
N ARG A 136 -2.90 7.36 -6.94
CA ARG A 136 -3.54 8.11 -8.02
C ARG A 136 -2.52 8.86 -8.87
N ASP A 137 -1.62 9.61 -8.24
CA ASP A 137 -0.65 10.45 -8.93
C ASP A 137 0.36 9.61 -9.72
N CYS A 138 0.87 8.53 -9.13
CA CYS A 138 1.76 7.62 -9.83
C CYS A 138 1.16 7.08 -11.14
N ILE A 139 -0.10 6.64 -11.11
CA ILE A 139 -0.77 6.13 -12.31
C ILE A 139 -1.07 7.27 -13.30
N GLN A 140 -1.51 8.43 -12.80
CA GLN A 140 -1.81 9.60 -13.63
C GLN A 140 -0.57 10.10 -14.37
N GLU A 141 0.57 10.17 -13.69
CA GLU A 141 1.82 10.69 -14.24
C GLU A 141 2.55 9.67 -15.13
N SER A 142 2.39 8.38 -14.85
CA SER A 142 3.07 7.33 -15.61
C SER A 142 2.37 6.94 -16.91
N LEU A 143 1.03 6.98 -16.92
CA LEU A 143 0.21 6.48 -18.03
C LEU A 143 -0.55 7.59 -18.77
N HIS A 144 -0.60 8.80 -18.22
CA HIS A 144 -1.32 9.95 -18.75
C HIS A 144 -2.78 9.64 -19.20
N PRO A 145 -3.57 8.90 -18.41
CA PRO A 145 -4.93 8.55 -18.77
C PRO A 145 -5.85 9.78 -18.73
N LEU A 146 -7.08 9.65 -19.21
CA LEU A 146 -8.11 10.70 -19.12
C LEU A 146 -8.48 11.03 -17.68
N GLY A 147 -8.21 10.12 -16.75
CA GLY A 147 -8.38 10.28 -15.31
C GLY A 147 -8.12 8.99 -14.58
N VAL A 148 -7.92 9.12 -13.28
CA VAL A 148 -7.69 8.02 -12.32
C VAL A 148 -8.63 8.19 -11.13
N ALA A 149 -9.13 7.08 -10.60
CA ALA A 149 -9.88 7.01 -9.36
C ALA A 149 -9.26 5.96 -8.44
N VAL A 150 -9.05 6.32 -7.18
CA VAL A 150 -8.58 5.41 -6.14
C VAL A 150 -9.48 5.53 -4.93
N VAL A 151 -9.95 4.40 -4.40
CA VAL A 151 -10.65 4.31 -3.12
C VAL A 151 -9.94 3.27 -2.27
N ILE A 152 -9.68 3.59 -1.02
CA ILE A 152 -9.09 2.68 -0.03
C ILE A 152 -10.02 2.58 1.17
N GLU A 153 -10.30 1.37 1.59
CA GLU A 153 -11.02 1.04 2.82
C GLU A 153 -10.10 0.23 3.72
N ALA A 154 -9.85 0.70 4.94
CA ALA A 154 -8.96 0.01 5.86
C ALA A 154 -9.37 0.12 7.33
N MET A 155 -9.05 -0.92 8.07
CA MET A 155 -9.13 -0.96 9.52
C MET A 155 -7.76 -0.62 10.11
N HIS A 156 -7.74 0.32 11.06
CA HIS A 156 -6.52 0.80 11.70
C HIS A 156 -6.36 0.19 13.09
N THR A 157 -5.32 -0.64 13.27
CA THR A 157 -5.06 -1.25 14.59
C THR A 157 -4.66 -0.22 15.64
N CYS A 158 -4.11 0.92 15.23
CA CYS A 158 -3.84 2.03 16.16
C CYS A 158 -5.11 2.65 16.75
N MET A 159 -6.28 2.44 16.14
CA MET A 159 -7.59 2.86 16.66
C MET A 159 -8.31 1.74 17.41
N SER A 160 -8.09 0.47 17.03
CA SER A 160 -8.81 -0.67 17.62
C SER A 160 -8.11 -1.23 18.85
N MET A 161 -6.79 -1.36 18.85
CA MET A 161 -6.03 -2.01 19.94
C MET A 161 -5.73 -1.07 21.11
N ARG A 162 -5.76 0.22 20.88
CA ARG A 162 -5.44 1.28 21.87
C ARG A 162 -6.16 2.57 21.50
N GLY A 163 -5.99 3.60 22.33
CA GLY A 163 -6.62 4.91 22.11
C GLY A 163 -8.13 4.83 22.24
N VAL A 164 -8.85 5.09 21.16
CA VAL A 164 -10.32 5.11 21.14
C VAL A 164 -10.99 3.73 21.17
N GLN A 165 -10.24 2.65 20.95
CA GLN A 165 -10.68 1.25 21.05
C GLN A 165 -11.96 0.92 20.23
N LYS A 166 -12.01 1.39 18.99
CA LYS A 166 -13.12 1.15 18.05
C LYS A 166 -12.72 0.10 17.02
N SER A 167 -13.02 -1.17 17.31
CA SER A 167 -12.60 -2.30 16.48
C SER A 167 -13.37 -2.42 15.15
N ASN A 168 -14.58 -1.89 15.08
CA ASN A 168 -15.42 -1.97 13.87
C ASN A 168 -15.33 -0.73 12.98
N ALA A 169 -14.48 0.25 13.33
CA ALA A 169 -14.32 1.46 12.53
C ALA A 169 -13.50 1.13 11.28
N VAL A 170 -14.07 1.42 10.12
CA VAL A 170 -13.39 1.38 8.82
C VAL A 170 -13.22 2.79 8.31
N THR A 171 -12.01 3.14 7.91
CA THR A 171 -11.71 4.44 7.29
C THR A 171 -11.76 4.27 5.79
N THR A 172 -12.52 5.11 5.09
CA THR A 172 -12.55 5.17 3.64
C THR A 172 -11.93 6.48 3.17
N THR A 173 -10.96 6.40 2.26
CA THR A 173 -10.35 7.56 1.59
C THR A 173 -10.50 7.42 0.08
N SER A 174 -10.63 8.56 -0.61
CA SER A 174 -10.76 8.58 -2.07
C SER A 174 -9.91 9.69 -2.68
N ALA A 175 -9.32 9.41 -3.84
CA ALA A 175 -8.61 10.38 -4.65
C ALA A 175 -9.00 10.22 -6.12
N PHE A 176 -9.33 11.33 -6.77
CA PHE A 176 -9.78 11.38 -8.16
C PHE A 176 -8.91 12.35 -8.96
N SER A 177 -8.78 12.09 -10.26
CA SER A 177 -8.15 13.00 -11.21
C SER A 177 -8.93 13.05 -12.54
N GLY A 178 -8.61 14.01 -13.37
CA GLY A 178 -9.13 14.11 -14.74
C GLY A 178 -10.64 14.04 -14.81
N ILE A 179 -11.16 13.10 -15.61
CA ILE A 179 -12.60 12.95 -15.88
C ILE A 179 -13.38 12.51 -14.63
N PHE A 180 -12.76 11.77 -13.69
CA PHE A 180 -13.44 11.38 -12.44
C PHE A 180 -13.72 12.56 -11.51
N LEU A 181 -12.93 13.64 -11.60
CA LEU A 181 -13.22 14.90 -10.92
C LEU A 181 -14.32 15.70 -11.62
N ARG A 182 -14.28 15.75 -12.98
CA ARG A 182 -15.15 16.65 -13.76
C ARG A 182 -16.53 16.07 -14.06
N SER A 183 -16.68 14.73 -14.02
CA SER A 183 -17.93 14.04 -14.39
C SER A 183 -18.47 13.22 -13.22
N ASP A 184 -19.55 13.71 -12.62
CA ASP A 184 -20.28 12.97 -11.58
C ASP A 184 -20.79 11.61 -12.10
N LYS A 185 -21.20 11.54 -13.38
CA LYS A 185 -21.65 10.30 -13.99
C LYS A 185 -20.55 9.25 -13.98
N THR A 186 -19.34 9.61 -14.41
CA THR A 186 -18.19 8.70 -14.48
C THR A 186 -17.76 8.29 -13.08
N ARG A 187 -17.73 9.23 -12.14
CA ARG A 187 -17.41 8.93 -10.74
C ARG A 187 -18.42 7.99 -10.09
N ASN A 188 -19.71 8.24 -10.30
CA ASN A 188 -20.79 7.40 -9.77
C ASN A 188 -20.80 6.00 -10.40
N GLU A 189 -20.47 5.87 -11.69
CA GLU A 189 -20.28 4.57 -12.33
C GLU A 189 -19.18 3.78 -11.63
N PHE A 190 -18.00 4.38 -11.39
CA PHE A 190 -16.92 3.75 -10.66
C PHE A 190 -17.36 3.31 -9.27
N LEU A 191 -17.98 4.22 -8.49
CA LEU A 191 -18.41 3.92 -7.12
C LEU A 191 -19.40 2.74 -7.08
N LYS A 192 -20.37 2.68 -8.01
CA LYS A 192 -21.30 1.55 -8.13
C LYS A 192 -20.61 0.22 -8.48
N LEU A 193 -19.55 0.26 -9.30
CA LEU A 193 -18.84 -0.95 -9.71
C LEU A 193 -17.95 -1.52 -8.61
N ILE A 194 -17.57 -0.71 -7.62
CA ILE A 194 -16.81 -1.17 -6.44
C ILE A 194 -17.72 -1.51 -5.24
N GLU A 195 -18.97 -1.04 -5.21
CA GLU A 195 -19.96 -1.46 -4.22
C GLU A 195 -20.14 -2.99 -4.26
N LYS A 196 -20.40 -3.58 -3.08
CA LYS A 196 -20.69 -5.02 -2.92
C LYS A 196 -22.19 -5.28 -2.90
#